data_f916a63240d9324567807e545c745fa0
#
_entry.id   f916a63240d9324567807e545c745fa0
#
_cell.length_a   1.000
_cell.length_b   1.000
_cell.length_c   1.000
_cell.angle_alpha   90.00
_cell.angle_beta   90.00
_cell.angle_gamma   90.00
#
_symmetry.space_group_name_H-M   'P 1'
#
loop_
_entity.id
_entity.type
_entity.pdbx_description
1 polymer ?
#
loop_
_entity_poly.entity_id
_entity_poly.type
_entity_poly.pdbx_seq_one_letter_code
_entity_poly.pdbx_strand_id
1 'polypeptide(L)'
;VDVDAGHGAAVEGALPAQPADLPLTRRLRSLLAWSTAETDPVSQLVRTHRNIHSGTDPSVLRRAYTIAETMHRGQFRKSGEPYITHPLAVAQICASLGMDTTTLVAALLHDTVEDTRYTLQALADDFGPKVAHLVDGVTKFDKAFYGQAAEAETIRKMIIAAGKDVRVLIIKLADRLHNMRTLGVRSAASRERIARKTQEVLVPLCERLGIQKLKRELDDIVLLHLKPEEYNRIARHVHDRPGWDAYLAEVVARAKTVLRRNRVDAEVTSRPRHFYSIWKDTLAGDHTIPSDLPRVVVVVDGPATDCYAALGAIHGTWPPVPGRFKDYIASPKNNLYRSLHTSVRGLKDRTVEVLIRTEEMHRSAEYGIAASYRFPRAGAGTAVRDEQLDWLRRVLDWEQETADPAQFLESLRSDLAEAQIQVFADGRQVLLPAGATPVDLAYELGTERGDHCLAARINGRLAPLSSYLDDGDVVEIFTETEKAPGGFDAAPRGPRREWLDFVKSPHAQMQINRWFADHTEPGISIADKVRLGRAAIGLALRKHDRGLASDLPLLRLSEELGYPDLETMLVAVFDRVIGPDAVVTQLIDLVDHRQ
;
A
#
# COMPACT_ATOMS: atom_id res chain seq x y z
N VAL A 1 43.15 24.70 -61.24
CA VAL A 1 43.56 23.32 -61.22
C VAL A 1 43.58 22.91 -59.75
N ASP A 2 42.82 21.97 -59.44
CA ASP A 2 42.64 21.19 -58.22
C ASP A 2 41.51 21.64 -57.31
N VAL A 3 40.53 20.75 -57.36
CA VAL A 3 39.33 20.73 -56.55
C VAL A 3 39.66 19.90 -55.32
N ASP A 4 39.47 20.46 -54.13
CA ASP A 4 39.58 19.71 -52.88
C ASP A 4 38.18 19.49 -52.26
N ALA A 5 37.86 18.23 -52.10
CA ALA A 5 36.57 17.77 -51.58
C ALA A 5 36.61 17.68 -50.05
N GLY A 6 35.89 18.57 -49.40
CA GLY A 6 35.72 18.55 -47.92
C GLY A 6 34.88 17.37 -47.45
N HIS A 7 35.46 16.49 -46.68
CA HIS A 7 34.76 15.47 -45.90
C HIS A 7 34.19 16.11 -44.64
N GLY A 8 32.87 16.15 -44.54
CA GLY A 8 32.16 16.48 -43.33
C GLY A 8 32.29 15.35 -42.29
N ALA A 9 33.01 15.60 -41.22
CA ALA A 9 33.05 14.74 -40.06
C ALA A 9 31.72 14.83 -39.29
N ALA A 10 30.99 13.74 -39.28
CA ALA A 10 29.84 13.57 -38.39
C ALA A 10 30.34 13.57 -36.94
N VAL A 11 29.84 14.53 -36.16
CA VAL A 11 30.03 14.55 -34.71
C VAL A 11 29.15 13.42 -34.14
N GLU A 12 29.74 12.30 -33.80
CA GLU A 12 29.12 11.28 -32.97
C GLU A 12 28.82 11.91 -31.61
N GLY A 13 27.54 12.16 -31.37
CA GLY A 13 27.01 12.52 -30.04
C GLY A 13 27.28 11.40 -29.06
N ALA A 14 28.20 11.61 -28.15
CA ALA A 14 28.45 10.72 -27.03
C ALA A 14 27.16 10.54 -26.24
N LEU A 15 26.64 9.31 -26.22
CA LEU A 15 25.59 8.88 -25.31
C LEU A 15 26.04 9.21 -23.88
N PRO A 16 25.17 9.78 -23.01
CA PRO A 16 25.53 10.01 -21.62
C PRO A 16 25.89 8.67 -20.96
N ALA A 17 27.03 8.64 -20.27
CA ALA A 17 27.56 7.49 -19.57
C ALA A 17 26.44 6.83 -18.74
N GLN A 18 26.26 5.54 -18.93
CA GLN A 18 25.34 4.76 -18.11
C GLN A 18 25.73 4.93 -16.63
N PRO A 19 24.79 5.04 -15.69
CA PRO A 19 25.09 5.19 -14.27
C PRO A 19 25.64 3.86 -13.71
N ALA A 20 26.92 3.57 -14.01
CA ALA A 20 27.53 2.27 -13.73
C ALA A 20 27.99 2.08 -12.29
N ASP A 21 27.99 3.12 -11.44
CA ASP A 21 28.61 3.07 -10.11
C ASP A 21 27.76 3.64 -8.97
N LEU A 22 26.44 3.53 -9.04
CA LEU A 22 25.58 3.87 -7.92
C LEU A 22 25.59 2.75 -6.86
N PRO A 23 25.56 3.09 -5.56
CA PRO A 23 25.67 2.10 -4.45
C PRO A 23 24.59 1.02 -4.47
N LEU A 24 23.39 1.32 -5.01
CA LEU A 24 22.35 0.31 -5.21
C LEU A 24 22.76 -0.70 -6.28
N THR A 25 23.42 -0.26 -7.36
CA THR A 25 23.95 -1.16 -8.40
C THR A 25 25.08 -2.04 -7.83
N ARG A 26 25.85 -1.55 -6.89
CA ARG A 26 26.88 -2.34 -6.20
C ARG A 26 26.26 -3.32 -5.20
N ARG A 27 25.23 -2.92 -4.43
CA ARG A 27 24.42 -3.83 -3.60
C ARG A 27 23.59 -4.80 -4.43
N LEU A 28 22.97 -4.35 -5.52
CA LEU A 28 22.28 -5.21 -6.47
C LEU A 28 23.26 -6.14 -7.19
N ARG A 29 24.45 -5.66 -7.56
CA ARG A 29 25.52 -6.51 -8.11
C ARG A 29 26.08 -7.48 -7.08
N SER A 30 26.21 -7.11 -5.80
CA SER A 30 26.63 -8.05 -4.75
C SER A 30 25.55 -9.07 -4.39
N LEU A 31 24.27 -8.72 -4.56
CA LEU A 31 23.14 -9.64 -4.45
C LEU A 31 22.96 -10.50 -5.72
N LEU A 32 23.45 -10.02 -6.88
CA LEU A 32 23.46 -10.72 -8.16
C LEU A 32 24.81 -11.35 -8.49
N ALA A 33 25.89 -11.02 -7.75
CA ALA A 33 27.18 -11.66 -7.89
C ALA A 33 27.08 -13.10 -7.38
N TRP A 34 26.73 -14.00 -8.27
CA TRP A 34 26.92 -15.43 -8.10
C TRP A 34 28.42 -15.65 -7.91
N SER A 35 28.81 -16.02 -6.71
CA SER A 35 30.16 -16.48 -6.46
C SER A 35 30.41 -17.69 -7.37
N THR A 36 31.33 -17.55 -8.30
CA THR A 36 31.73 -18.58 -9.25
C THR A 36 32.38 -19.83 -8.57
N ALA A 37 32.30 -19.94 -7.27
CA ALA A 37 32.87 -21.01 -6.46
C ALA A 37 31.85 -22.06 -5.97
N GLU A 38 30.53 -21.86 -6.12
CA GLU A 38 29.52 -22.86 -5.72
C GLU A 38 28.94 -23.55 -6.96
N THR A 39 29.19 -24.85 -7.07
CA THR A 39 28.71 -25.71 -8.17
C THR A 39 27.20 -26.01 -8.11
N ASP A 40 26.50 -25.65 -7.04
CA ASP A 40 25.06 -25.87 -6.84
C ASP A 40 24.32 -24.54 -6.68
N PRO A 41 23.52 -24.11 -7.67
CA PRO A 41 22.78 -22.82 -7.65
C PRO A 41 21.82 -22.68 -6.47
N VAL A 42 21.35 -23.80 -5.92
CA VAL A 42 20.36 -23.82 -4.83
C VAL A 42 21.02 -23.72 -3.44
N SER A 43 22.35 -23.87 -3.37
CA SER A 43 23.07 -23.89 -2.09
C SER A 43 22.84 -22.66 -1.23
N GLN A 44 22.80 -21.47 -1.84
CA GLN A 44 22.52 -20.23 -1.10
C GLN A 44 21.09 -20.20 -0.56
N LEU A 45 20.10 -20.63 -1.36
CA LEU A 45 18.71 -20.74 -0.94
C LEU A 45 18.56 -21.68 0.25
N VAL A 46 19.14 -22.88 0.13
CA VAL A 46 19.13 -23.90 1.20
C VAL A 46 19.79 -23.36 2.47
N ARG A 47 20.94 -22.70 2.37
CA ARG A 47 21.66 -22.12 3.51
C ARG A 47 20.83 -21.05 4.19
N THR A 48 20.26 -20.10 3.43
CA THR A 48 19.41 -19.04 3.96
C THR A 48 18.19 -19.60 4.69
N HIS A 49 17.57 -20.63 4.10
CA HIS A 49 16.41 -21.27 4.69
C HIS A 49 16.75 -22.04 5.97
N ARG A 50 17.81 -22.84 5.96
CA ARG A 50 18.23 -23.65 7.13
C ARG A 50 18.72 -22.80 8.30
N ASN A 51 19.25 -21.62 8.07
CA ASN A 51 19.62 -20.69 9.14
C ASN A 51 18.40 -20.24 9.97
N ILE A 52 17.19 -20.35 9.42
CA ILE A 52 15.95 -19.96 10.08
C ILE A 52 15.14 -21.21 10.48
N HIS A 53 15.10 -22.22 9.62
CA HIS A 53 14.35 -23.46 9.74
C HIS A 53 15.32 -24.65 9.73
N SER A 54 16.01 -24.87 10.85
CA SER A 54 17.15 -25.83 10.95
C SER A 54 16.80 -27.29 10.67
N GLY A 55 15.55 -27.71 10.89
CA GLY A 55 15.07 -29.08 10.68
C GLY A 55 14.61 -29.41 9.25
N THR A 56 14.83 -28.52 8.28
CA THR A 56 14.26 -28.68 6.93
C THR A 56 15.10 -29.61 6.05
N ASP A 57 14.44 -30.52 5.32
CA ASP A 57 15.08 -31.33 4.29
C ASP A 57 15.36 -30.50 3.03
N PRO A 58 16.61 -30.29 2.63
CA PRO A 58 16.96 -29.51 1.44
C PRO A 58 16.66 -30.24 0.12
N SER A 59 16.38 -31.56 0.14
CA SER A 59 16.13 -32.34 -1.07
C SER A 59 14.90 -31.84 -1.83
N VAL A 60 13.86 -31.41 -1.12
CA VAL A 60 12.61 -30.87 -1.69
C VAL A 60 12.88 -29.58 -2.48
N LEU A 61 13.70 -28.67 -1.95
CA LEU A 61 14.05 -27.43 -2.64
C LEU A 61 14.90 -27.69 -3.89
N ARG A 62 15.84 -28.65 -3.81
CA ARG A 62 16.64 -29.06 -4.98
C ARG A 62 15.78 -29.68 -6.05
N ARG A 63 14.85 -30.59 -5.66
CA ARG A 63 13.89 -31.19 -6.60
C ARG A 63 13.03 -30.15 -7.30
N ALA A 64 12.48 -29.17 -6.55
CA ALA A 64 11.68 -28.09 -7.11
C ALA A 64 12.48 -27.25 -8.11
N TYR A 65 13.73 -26.91 -7.77
CA TYR A 65 14.63 -26.18 -8.67
C TYR A 65 14.90 -26.98 -9.96
N THR A 66 15.23 -28.27 -9.86
CA THR A 66 15.52 -29.12 -11.02
C THR A 66 14.32 -29.22 -11.96
N ILE A 67 13.11 -29.33 -11.42
CA ILE A 67 11.87 -29.32 -12.23
C ILE A 67 11.69 -27.95 -12.89
N ALA A 68 11.79 -26.85 -12.14
CA ALA A 68 11.66 -25.50 -12.70
C ALA A 68 12.70 -25.25 -13.81
N GLU A 69 13.96 -25.60 -13.60
CA GLU A 69 15.04 -25.48 -14.59
C GLU A 69 14.77 -26.31 -15.84
N THR A 70 14.28 -27.54 -15.66
CA THR A 70 13.95 -28.44 -16.77
C THR A 70 12.79 -27.91 -17.60
N MET A 71 11.75 -27.37 -16.94
CA MET A 71 10.58 -26.84 -17.60
C MET A 71 10.87 -25.53 -18.35
N HIS A 72 11.73 -24.67 -17.81
CA HIS A 72 12.14 -23.42 -18.45
C HIS A 72 13.39 -23.53 -19.34
N ARG A 73 13.84 -24.76 -19.65
CA ARG A 73 15.03 -24.96 -20.46
C ARG A 73 14.91 -24.31 -21.83
N GLY A 74 15.88 -23.49 -22.20
CA GLY A 74 15.88 -22.74 -23.47
C GLY A 74 15.10 -21.42 -23.44
N GLN A 75 14.46 -21.08 -22.33
CA GLN A 75 13.84 -19.78 -22.14
C GLN A 75 14.85 -18.80 -21.53
N PHE A 76 14.80 -17.55 -21.98
CA PHE A 76 15.67 -16.45 -21.53
C PHE A 76 14.84 -15.23 -21.13
N ARG A 77 15.32 -14.51 -20.15
CA ARG A 77 14.75 -13.21 -19.78
C ARG A 77 15.18 -12.13 -20.79
N LYS A 78 14.51 -10.98 -20.74
CA LYS A 78 14.88 -9.80 -21.56
C LYS A 78 16.30 -9.28 -21.25
N SER A 79 16.85 -9.62 -20.08
CA SER A 79 18.24 -9.36 -19.69
C SER A 79 19.26 -10.29 -20.33
N GLY A 80 18.81 -11.36 -21.03
CA GLY A 80 19.68 -12.39 -21.63
C GLY A 80 20.04 -13.53 -20.69
N GLU A 81 19.66 -13.49 -19.42
CA GLU A 81 19.91 -14.56 -18.45
C GLU A 81 18.94 -15.74 -18.62
N PRO A 82 19.32 -16.98 -18.29
CA PRO A 82 18.40 -18.11 -18.25
C PRO A 82 17.17 -17.80 -17.36
N TYR A 83 15.98 -18.21 -17.79
CA TYR A 83 14.73 -17.88 -17.09
C TYR A 83 14.71 -18.34 -15.64
N ILE A 84 15.31 -19.50 -15.34
CA ILE A 84 15.38 -20.09 -13.99
C ILE A 84 16.00 -19.16 -12.92
N THR A 85 16.80 -18.16 -13.34
CA THR A 85 17.36 -17.16 -12.41
C THR A 85 16.29 -16.36 -11.70
N HIS A 86 15.12 -16.16 -12.35
CA HIS A 86 14.01 -15.44 -11.78
C HIS A 86 13.31 -16.19 -10.62
N PRO A 87 12.73 -17.38 -10.81
CA PRO A 87 12.07 -18.07 -9.72
C PRO A 87 13.04 -18.41 -8.58
N LEU A 88 14.32 -18.66 -8.87
CA LEU A 88 15.32 -18.82 -7.82
C LEU A 88 15.53 -17.54 -7.00
N ALA A 89 15.57 -16.37 -7.63
CA ALA A 89 15.70 -15.10 -6.94
C ALA A 89 14.42 -14.78 -6.12
N VAL A 90 13.23 -15.09 -6.64
CA VAL A 90 11.97 -14.94 -5.90
C VAL A 90 11.96 -15.83 -4.67
N ALA A 91 12.34 -17.10 -4.80
CA ALA A 91 12.48 -18.01 -3.67
C ALA A 91 13.52 -17.53 -2.65
N GLN A 92 14.65 -16.95 -3.09
CA GLN A 92 15.66 -16.35 -2.22
C GLN A 92 15.12 -15.13 -1.44
N ILE A 93 14.29 -14.30 -2.05
CA ILE A 93 13.60 -13.20 -1.36
C ILE A 93 12.65 -13.77 -0.28
N CYS A 94 11.82 -14.76 -0.62
CA CYS A 94 10.94 -15.43 0.33
C CYS A 94 11.74 -16.09 1.48
N ALA A 95 12.86 -16.76 1.19
CA ALA A 95 13.75 -17.34 2.21
C ALA A 95 14.32 -16.25 3.13
N SER A 96 14.69 -15.09 2.61
CA SER A 96 15.18 -13.96 3.39
C SER A 96 14.13 -13.38 4.34
N LEU A 97 12.84 -13.51 4.00
CA LEU A 97 11.72 -13.19 4.87
C LEU A 97 11.47 -14.28 5.92
N GLY A 98 12.03 -15.47 5.74
CA GLY A 98 11.86 -16.60 6.63
C GLY A 98 10.61 -17.42 6.36
N MET A 99 10.14 -17.44 5.12
CA MET A 99 8.99 -18.24 4.72
C MET A 99 9.28 -19.74 4.81
N ASP A 100 8.23 -20.54 4.97
CA ASP A 100 8.30 -21.99 5.08
C ASP A 100 8.70 -22.69 3.77
N THR A 101 9.08 -23.95 3.85
CA THR A 101 9.52 -24.76 2.70
C THR A 101 8.44 -24.81 1.60
N THR A 102 7.16 -24.93 1.99
CA THR A 102 6.04 -24.97 1.04
C THR A 102 5.98 -23.70 0.20
N THR A 103 6.18 -22.55 0.83
CA THR A 103 6.23 -21.25 0.12
C THR A 103 7.44 -21.16 -0.82
N LEU A 104 8.61 -21.65 -0.39
CA LEU A 104 9.81 -21.60 -1.24
C LEU A 104 9.68 -22.52 -2.46
N VAL A 105 9.09 -23.70 -2.29
CA VAL A 105 8.79 -24.61 -3.40
C VAL A 105 7.79 -23.95 -4.36
N ALA A 106 6.73 -23.35 -3.84
CA ALA A 106 5.77 -22.61 -4.67
C ALA A 106 6.42 -21.43 -5.40
N ALA A 107 7.33 -20.71 -4.74
CA ALA A 107 8.08 -19.60 -5.36
C ALA A 107 9.05 -20.07 -6.46
N LEU A 108 9.64 -21.27 -6.34
CA LEU A 108 10.47 -21.88 -7.39
C LEU A 108 9.66 -22.31 -8.61
N LEU A 109 8.38 -22.68 -8.41
CA LEU A 109 7.52 -23.28 -9.42
C LEU A 109 6.42 -22.34 -9.93
N HIS A 110 6.36 -21.07 -9.45
CA HIS A 110 5.22 -20.19 -9.67
C HIS A 110 4.91 -19.91 -11.14
N ASP A 111 5.92 -19.81 -12.00
CA ASP A 111 5.78 -19.57 -13.43
C ASP A 111 5.67 -20.86 -14.27
N THR A 112 5.98 -22.04 -13.68
CA THR A 112 6.03 -23.30 -14.47
C THR A 112 4.68 -23.69 -15.06
N VAL A 113 3.59 -23.47 -14.33
CA VAL A 113 2.24 -23.82 -14.76
C VAL A 113 1.73 -22.86 -15.85
N GLU A 114 2.20 -21.60 -15.83
CA GLU A 114 1.78 -20.59 -16.80
C GLU A 114 2.57 -20.67 -18.11
N ASP A 115 3.90 -20.74 -17.98
CA ASP A 115 4.83 -20.56 -19.09
C ASP A 115 5.31 -21.88 -19.70
N THR A 116 4.88 -23.03 -19.15
CA THR A 116 5.32 -24.34 -19.61
C THR A 116 4.17 -25.34 -19.69
N ARG A 117 4.48 -26.58 -20.09
CA ARG A 117 3.53 -27.68 -20.12
C ARG A 117 3.30 -28.38 -18.77
N TYR A 118 3.93 -27.92 -17.69
CA TYR A 118 3.76 -28.49 -16.36
C TYR A 118 2.39 -28.14 -15.80
N THR A 119 1.57 -29.14 -15.47
CA THR A 119 0.18 -28.93 -15.05
C THR A 119 0.04 -28.81 -13.54
N LEU A 120 -1.03 -28.15 -13.06
CA LEU A 120 -1.37 -28.09 -11.63
C LEU A 120 -1.54 -29.48 -11.03
N GLN A 121 -2.07 -30.45 -11.79
CA GLN A 121 -2.23 -31.85 -11.32
C GLN A 121 -0.85 -32.48 -11.09
N ALA A 122 0.06 -32.40 -12.06
CA ALA A 122 1.41 -32.92 -11.91
C ALA A 122 2.15 -32.27 -10.74
N LEU A 123 1.95 -30.96 -10.54
CA LEU A 123 2.52 -30.23 -9.42
C LEU A 123 1.94 -30.70 -8.07
N ALA A 124 0.63 -31.00 -8.03
CA ALA A 124 -0.01 -31.56 -6.83
C ALA A 124 0.48 -32.97 -6.51
N ASP A 125 0.69 -33.79 -7.53
CA ASP A 125 1.22 -35.15 -7.39
C ASP A 125 2.68 -35.14 -6.91
N ASP A 126 3.49 -34.20 -7.41
CA ASP A 126 4.91 -34.08 -7.08
C ASP A 126 5.18 -33.41 -5.73
N PHE A 127 4.44 -32.36 -5.36
CA PHE A 127 4.75 -31.52 -4.19
C PHE A 127 3.58 -31.35 -3.21
N GLY A 128 2.45 -31.97 -3.52
CA GLY A 128 1.26 -31.96 -2.69
C GLY A 128 0.32 -30.78 -2.95
N PRO A 129 -0.94 -30.89 -2.48
CA PRO A 129 -2.01 -29.96 -2.79
C PRO A 129 -1.79 -28.53 -2.26
N LYS A 130 -1.00 -28.37 -1.17
CA LYS A 130 -0.69 -27.05 -0.61
C LYS A 130 0.19 -26.22 -1.55
N VAL A 131 1.20 -26.83 -2.17
CA VAL A 131 2.06 -26.16 -3.14
C VAL A 131 1.25 -25.83 -4.40
N ALA A 132 0.45 -26.75 -4.90
CA ALA A 132 -0.41 -26.53 -6.06
C ALA A 132 -1.39 -25.39 -5.83
N HIS A 133 -2.00 -25.30 -4.64
CA HIS A 133 -2.90 -24.21 -4.27
C HIS A 133 -2.19 -22.84 -4.29
N LEU A 134 -0.97 -22.75 -3.75
CA LEU A 134 -0.20 -21.51 -3.76
C LEU A 134 0.17 -21.09 -5.19
N VAL A 135 0.64 -22.04 -6.01
CA VAL A 135 1.01 -21.75 -7.41
C VAL A 135 -0.22 -21.35 -8.21
N ASP A 136 -1.34 -22.05 -8.10
CA ASP A 136 -2.62 -21.67 -8.74
C ASP A 136 -3.04 -20.24 -8.33
N GLY A 137 -2.92 -19.93 -7.04
CA GLY A 137 -3.17 -18.60 -6.52
C GLY A 137 -2.28 -17.53 -7.16
N VAL A 138 -1.00 -17.77 -7.36
CA VAL A 138 -0.05 -16.83 -7.98
C VAL A 138 -0.27 -16.72 -9.49
N THR A 139 -0.50 -17.82 -10.21
CA THR A 139 -0.61 -17.91 -11.68
C THR A 139 -1.87 -17.23 -12.24
N LYS A 140 -2.97 -17.21 -11.49
CA LYS A 140 -4.24 -16.59 -11.94
C LYS A 140 -4.14 -15.10 -12.27
N PHE A 141 -3.01 -14.46 -11.96
CA PHE A 141 -2.80 -13.02 -12.09
C PHE A 141 -2.12 -12.57 -13.38
N ASP A 142 -1.44 -13.45 -14.09
CA ASP A 142 -0.60 -13.03 -15.21
C ASP A 142 -1.33 -13.11 -16.57
N LYS A 143 -2.46 -13.82 -16.66
CA LYS A 143 -3.28 -13.96 -17.89
C LYS A 143 -4.23 -12.79 -18.17
N ALA A 144 -4.14 -11.68 -17.44
CA ALA A 144 -5.04 -10.55 -17.65
C ALA A 144 -4.74 -9.81 -18.96
N PHE A 145 -5.77 -9.67 -19.80
CA PHE A 145 -5.79 -8.93 -21.05
C PHE A 145 -5.29 -7.49 -20.90
N TYR A 146 -4.86 -6.86 -21.99
CA TYR A 146 -4.39 -5.48 -22.00
C TYR A 146 -5.52 -4.48 -21.69
N GLY A 147 -5.31 -3.57 -20.72
CA GLY A 147 -6.23 -2.49 -20.37
C GLY A 147 -6.41 -2.27 -18.86
N GLN A 148 -7.05 -1.16 -18.48
CA GLN A 148 -7.31 -0.82 -17.07
C GLN A 148 -8.24 -1.83 -16.38
N ALA A 149 -9.28 -2.32 -17.08
CA ALA A 149 -10.21 -3.32 -16.56
C ALA A 149 -9.52 -4.66 -16.25
N ALA A 150 -8.55 -5.05 -17.05
CA ALA A 150 -7.78 -6.27 -16.85
C ALA A 150 -6.85 -6.19 -15.63
N GLU A 151 -6.31 -5.00 -15.36
CA GLU A 151 -5.50 -4.75 -14.17
C GLU A 151 -6.32 -4.83 -12.88
N ALA A 152 -7.51 -4.21 -12.90
CA ALA A 152 -8.44 -4.26 -11.79
C ALA A 152 -8.83 -5.69 -11.43
N GLU A 153 -9.17 -6.50 -12.43
CA GLU A 153 -9.51 -7.91 -12.25
C GLU A 153 -8.30 -8.73 -11.72
N THR A 154 -7.09 -8.42 -12.17
CA THR A 154 -5.87 -9.06 -11.68
C THR A 154 -5.66 -8.80 -10.18
N ILE A 155 -5.76 -7.54 -9.76
CA ILE A 155 -5.60 -7.16 -8.35
C ILE A 155 -6.73 -7.75 -7.50
N ARG A 156 -7.96 -7.72 -7.99
CA ARG A 156 -9.11 -8.33 -7.35
C ARG A 156 -8.87 -9.82 -7.07
N LYS A 157 -8.49 -10.58 -8.08
CA LYS A 157 -8.17 -12.01 -7.93
C LYS A 157 -7.04 -12.25 -6.94
N MET A 158 -6.01 -11.40 -6.97
CA MET A 158 -4.90 -11.47 -6.03
C MET A 158 -5.38 -11.33 -4.57
N ILE A 159 -6.23 -10.38 -4.30
CA ILE A 159 -6.80 -10.17 -2.96
C ILE A 159 -7.65 -11.36 -2.54
N ILE A 160 -8.51 -11.91 -3.43
CA ILE A 160 -9.32 -13.10 -3.16
C ILE A 160 -8.43 -14.29 -2.79
N ALA A 161 -7.38 -14.55 -3.57
CA ALA A 161 -6.47 -15.65 -3.29
C ALA A 161 -5.66 -15.43 -2.00
N ALA A 162 -5.25 -14.19 -1.73
CA ALA A 162 -4.56 -13.83 -0.49
C ALA A 162 -5.45 -14.02 0.75
N GLY A 163 -6.76 -13.83 0.62
CA GLY A 163 -7.73 -14.09 1.69
C GLY A 163 -7.84 -15.56 2.05
N LYS A 164 -7.58 -16.46 1.11
CA LYS A 164 -7.48 -17.90 1.36
C LYS A 164 -6.13 -18.30 1.97
N ASP A 165 -5.04 -17.73 1.42
CA ASP A 165 -3.69 -17.95 1.91
C ASP A 165 -2.80 -16.74 1.59
N VAL A 166 -2.43 -15.99 2.62
CA VAL A 166 -1.63 -14.77 2.48
C VAL A 166 -0.26 -14.99 1.86
N ARG A 167 0.26 -16.22 1.86
CA ARG A 167 1.54 -16.58 1.22
C ARG A 167 1.53 -16.31 -0.29
N VAL A 168 0.37 -16.41 -0.94
CA VAL A 168 0.19 -16.03 -2.34
C VAL A 168 0.63 -14.59 -2.58
N LEU A 169 0.18 -13.67 -1.72
CA LEU A 169 0.54 -12.26 -1.82
C LEU A 169 2.02 -12.02 -1.51
N ILE A 170 2.60 -12.75 -0.55
CA ILE A 170 4.03 -12.65 -0.23
C ILE A 170 4.89 -13.08 -1.41
N ILE A 171 4.54 -14.19 -2.09
CA ILE A 171 5.24 -14.63 -3.31
C ILE A 171 5.12 -13.57 -4.40
N LYS A 172 3.93 -13.01 -4.63
CA LYS A 172 3.72 -12.00 -5.66
C LYS A 172 4.46 -10.68 -5.38
N LEU A 173 4.57 -10.28 -4.11
CA LEU A 173 5.39 -9.13 -3.72
C LEU A 173 6.88 -9.40 -3.91
N ALA A 174 7.35 -10.62 -3.65
CA ALA A 174 8.73 -11.04 -3.90
C ALA A 174 9.04 -11.10 -5.40
N ASP A 175 8.13 -11.61 -6.22
CA ASP A 175 8.19 -11.58 -7.69
C ASP A 175 8.29 -10.14 -8.19
N ARG A 176 7.40 -9.26 -7.73
CA ARG A 176 7.43 -7.84 -8.09
C ARG A 176 8.76 -7.20 -7.72
N LEU A 177 9.28 -7.46 -6.52
CA LEU A 177 10.57 -6.90 -6.11
C LEU A 177 11.70 -7.36 -7.05
N HIS A 178 11.74 -8.65 -7.42
CA HIS A 178 12.75 -9.12 -8.37
C HIS A 178 12.59 -8.49 -9.76
N ASN A 179 11.36 -8.36 -10.25
CA ASN A 179 11.06 -7.68 -11.51
C ASN A 179 11.47 -6.19 -11.48
N MET A 180 11.29 -5.51 -10.35
CA MET A 180 11.74 -4.12 -10.15
C MET A 180 13.28 -4.01 -10.13
N ARG A 181 13.99 -4.95 -9.51
CA ARG A 181 15.48 -5.00 -9.52
C ARG A 181 16.06 -5.13 -10.94
N THR A 182 15.34 -5.81 -11.82
CA THR A 182 15.76 -6.07 -13.22
C THR A 182 15.09 -5.14 -14.23
N LEU A 183 14.46 -4.05 -13.78
CA LEU A 183 13.66 -3.16 -14.64
C LEU A 183 14.49 -2.35 -15.64
N GLY A 184 15.81 -2.22 -15.41
CA GLY A 184 16.73 -1.40 -16.21
C GLY A 184 16.80 -1.75 -17.70
N VAL A 185 16.54 -3.01 -18.08
CA VAL A 185 16.56 -3.48 -19.48
C VAL A 185 15.32 -3.07 -20.30
N ARG A 186 14.31 -2.47 -19.67
CA ARG A 186 13.08 -2.03 -20.34
C ARG A 186 13.18 -0.57 -20.80
N SER A 187 12.33 -0.19 -21.77
CA SER A 187 12.23 1.20 -22.22
C SER A 187 11.82 2.15 -21.08
N ALA A 188 12.18 3.43 -21.16
CA ALA A 188 11.88 4.43 -20.15
C ALA A 188 10.37 4.50 -19.82
N ALA A 189 9.51 4.56 -20.85
CA ALA A 189 8.05 4.57 -20.67
C ALA A 189 7.53 3.30 -19.97
N SER A 190 8.10 2.12 -20.27
CA SER A 190 7.72 0.88 -19.60
C SER A 190 8.18 0.88 -18.13
N ARG A 191 9.39 1.39 -17.85
CA ARG A 191 9.90 1.52 -16.48
C ARG A 191 9.02 2.43 -15.64
N GLU A 192 8.69 3.61 -16.15
CA GLU A 192 7.84 4.56 -15.45
C GLU A 192 6.47 3.97 -15.13
N ARG A 193 5.80 3.37 -16.11
CA ARG A 193 4.48 2.75 -15.94
C ARG A 193 4.50 1.65 -14.87
N ILE A 194 5.51 0.76 -14.90
CA ILE A 194 5.63 -0.34 -13.93
C ILE A 194 5.95 0.20 -12.53
N ALA A 195 6.83 1.21 -12.43
CA ALA A 195 7.16 1.84 -11.15
C ALA A 195 5.95 2.54 -10.54
N ARG A 196 5.16 3.29 -11.33
CA ARG A 196 3.93 3.97 -10.89
C ARG A 196 2.90 2.96 -10.36
N LYS A 197 2.62 1.89 -11.10
CA LYS A 197 1.72 0.82 -10.64
C LYS A 197 2.19 0.15 -9.35
N THR A 198 3.50 -0.06 -9.21
CA THR A 198 4.07 -0.61 -7.98
C THR A 198 3.89 0.34 -6.80
N GLN A 199 4.05 1.65 -7.02
CA GLN A 199 3.85 2.69 -6.01
C GLN A 199 2.39 2.79 -5.56
N GLU A 200 1.44 2.71 -6.50
CA GLU A 200 0.02 2.95 -6.21
C GLU A 200 -0.67 1.81 -5.46
N VAL A 201 -0.22 0.56 -5.65
CA VAL A 201 -0.90 -0.62 -5.10
C VAL A 201 0.03 -1.48 -4.24
N LEU A 202 1.17 -1.93 -4.79
CA LEU A 202 1.96 -2.98 -4.14
C LEU A 202 2.81 -2.47 -2.97
N VAL A 203 3.29 -1.23 -3.04
CA VAL A 203 3.99 -0.60 -1.91
C VAL A 203 3.04 -0.38 -0.72
N PRO A 204 1.84 0.20 -0.90
CA PRO A 204 0.84 0.29 0.16
C PRO A 204 0.41 -1.07 0.72
N LEU A 205 0.29 -2.11 -0.11
CA LEU A 205 0.03 -3.48 0.37
C LEU A 205 1.16 -3.99 1.26
N CYS A 206 2.43 -3.76 0.91
CA CYS A 206 3.56 -4.09 1.80
C CYS A 206 3.46 -3.36 3.14
N GLU A 207 3.00 -2.12 3.14
CA GLU A 207 2.80 -1.34 4.36
C GLU A 207 1.68 -1.89 5.23
N ARG A 208 0.53 -2.22 4.65
CA ARG A 208 -0.60 -2.84 5.35
C ARG A 208 -0.24 -4.20 5.96
N LEU A 209 0.50 -5.02 5.23
CA LEU A 209 0.99 -6.31 5.73
C LEU A 209 2.19 -6.17 6.68
N GLY A 210 2.70 -4.96 6.89
CA GLY A 210 3.84 -4.69 7.76
C GLY A 210 5.19 -5.21 7.25
N ILE A 211 5.30 -5.66 5.98
CA ILE A 211 6.53 -6.24 5.42
C ILE A 211 7.51 -5.12 5.04
N GLN A 212 8.04 -4.42 6.06
CA GLN A 212 8.88 -3.24 5.85
C GLN A 212 10.17 -3.54 5.09
N LYS A 213 10.66 -4.77 5.16
CA LYS A 213 11.86 -5.19 4.43
C LYS A 213 11.65 -5.11 2.90
N LEU A 214 10.50 -5.55 2.39
CA LEU A 214 10.16 -5.42 0.97
C LEU A 214 9.78 -3.98 0.61
N LYS A 215 8.95 -3.35 1.44
CA LYS A 215 8.47 -1.99 1.21
C LYS A 215 9.62 -1.02 0.94
N ARG A 216 10.60 -0.97 1.84
CA ARG A 216 11.72 -0.03 1.73
C ARG A 216 12.53 -0.18 0.44
N GLU A 217 12.77 -1.40 0.01
CA GLU A 217 13.51 -1.63 -1.22
C GLU A 217 12.67 -1.28 -2.46
N LEU A 218 11.36 -1.62 -2.45
CA LEU A 218 10.45 -1.21 -3.52
C LEU A 218 10.34 0.32 -3.61
N ASP A 219 10.19 1.01 -2.49
CA ASP A 219 10.15 2.47 -2.41
C ASP A 219 11.40 3.11 -3.04
N ASP A 220 12.58 2.62 -2.67
CA ASP A 220 13.85 3.17 -3.19
C ASP A 220 14.01 2.91 -4.70
N ILE A 221 13.60 1.73 -5.20
CA ILE A 221 13.62 1.43 -6.64
C ILE A 221 12.56 2.26 -7.39
N VAL A 222 11.38 2.45 -6.82
CA VAL A 222 10.35 3.33 -7.37
C VAL A 222 10.88 4.76 -7.49
N LEU A 223 11.49 5.29 -6.43
CA LEU A 223 12.09 6.63 -6.45
C LEU A 223 13.16 6.77 -7.54
N LEU A 224 14.03 5.75 -7.68
CA LEU A 224 15.06 5.71 -8.72
C LEU A 224 14.46 5.84 -10.13
N HIS A 225 13.32 5.21 -10.39
CA HIS A 225 12.72 5.20 -11.73
C HIS A 225 11.77 6.37 -12.00
N LEU A 226 11.08 6.88 -10.99
CA LEU A 226 10.13 7.98 -11.14
C LEU A 226 10.76 9.35 -10.93
N LYS A 227 11.80 9.45 -10.08
CA LYS A 227 12.48 10.71 -9.71
C LYS A 227 14.00 10.50 -9.62
N PRO A 228 14.66 10.15 -10.72
CA PRO A 228 16.08 9.77 -10.72
C PRO A 228 17.00 10.90 -10.23
N GLU A 229 16.66 12.15 -10.50
CA GLU A 229 17.45 13.30 -10.05
C GLU A 229 17.42 13.43 -8.52
N GLU A 230 16.25 13.28 -7.91
CA GLU A 230 16.07 13.30 -6.46
C GLU A 230 16.76 12.12 -5.79
N TYR A 231 16.61 10.91 -6.36
CA TYR A 231 17.33 9.75 -5.88
C TYR A 231 18.84 9.99 -5.85
N ASN A 232 19.41 10.50 -6.96
CA ASN A 232 20.84 10.78 -7.09
C ASN A 232 21.29 11.91 -6.15
N ARG A 233 20.46 12.94 -5.93
CA ARG A 233 20.73 14.02 -4.99
C ARG A 233 20.85 13.49 -3.57
N ILE A 234 19.92 12.67 -3.14
CA ILE A 234 19.90 12.06 -1.81
C ILE A 234 21.05 11.06 -1.65
N ALA A 235 21.28 10.22 -2.67
CA ALA A 235 22.36 9.23 -2.65
C ALA A 235 23.73 9.91 -2.46
N ARG A 236 24.02 10.97 -3.21
CA ARG A 236 25.25 11.77 -3.02
C ARG A 236 25.32 12.34 -1.61
N HIS A 237 24.24 12.97 -1.12
CA HIS A 237 24.23 13.57 0.20
C HIS A 237 24.48 12.54 1.32
N VAL A 238 23.99 11.31 1.19
CA VAL A 238 24.19 10.24 2.16
C VAL A 238 25.61 9.65 2.07
N HIS A 239 26.15 9.50 0.85
CA HIS A 239 27.47 8.86 0.64
C HIS A 239 28.66 9.80 0.78
N ASP A 240 28.52 11.09 0.41
CA ASP A 240 29.62 12.06 0.43
C ASP A 240 29.89 12.65 1.84
N ARG A 241 29.60 11.90 2.89
CA ARG A 241 29.84 12.30 4.28
C ARG A 241 31.01 11.52 4.91
N PRO A 242 32.25 11.95 4.75
CA PRO A 242 33.39 11.27 5.36
C PRO A 242 33.24 11.23 6.89
N GLY A 243 33.56 10.07 7.49
CA GLY A 243 33.48 9.86 8.93
C GLY A 243 32.07 9.56 9.48
N TRP A 244 31.06 9.37 8.59
CA TRP A 244 29.69 9.07 9.01
C TRP A 244 29.55 7.72 9.70
N ASP A 245 30.19 6.68 9.18
CA ASP A 245 30.17 5.34 9.76
C ASP A 245 30.87 5.33 11.14
N ALA A 246 31.99 6.05 11.27
CA ALA A 246 32.68 6.21 12.56
C ALA A 246 31.81 6.95 13.57
N TYR A 247 31.11 8.01 13.16
CA TYR A 247 30.16 8.73 14.01
C TYR A 247 29.02 7.82 14.50
N LEU A 248 28.40 7.06 13.61
CA LEU A 248 27.33 6.11 13.96
C LEU A 248 27.83 5.01 14.90
N ALA A 249 29.02 4.48 14.66
CA ALA A 249 29.63 3.49 15.55
C ALA A 249 29.86 4.06 16.96
N GLU A 250 30.30 5.32 17.06
CA GLU A 250 30.48 6.02 18.37
C GLU A 250 29.15 6.23 19.08
N VAL A 251 28.09 6.69 18.36
CA VAL A 251 26.73 6.83 18.92
C VAL A 251 26.20 5.50 19.44
N VAL A 252 26.33 4.42 18.66
CA VAL A 252 25.91 3.07 19.08
C VAL A 252 26.67 2.61 20.32
N ALA A 253 28.00 2.77 20.35
CA ALA A 253 28.82 2.38 21.50
C ALA A 253 28.41 3.16 22.76
N ARG A 254 28.15 4.45 22.63
CA ARG A 254 27.70 5.30 23.75
C ARG A 254 26.31 4.88 24.23
N ALA A 255 25.37 4.65 23.34
CA ALA A 255 24.02 4.16 23.67
C ALA A 255 24.09 2.82 24.43
N LYS A 256 24.87 1.86 23.95
CA LYS A 256 25.10 0.57 24.65
C LYS A 256 25.64 0.78 26.08
N THR A 257 26.59 1.68 26.25
CA THR A 257 27.17 1.98 27.56
C THR A 257 26.14 2.59 28.51
N VAL A 258 25.31 3.52 28.00
CA VAL A 258 24.25 4.19 28.77
C VAL A 258 23.20 3.19 29.23
N LEU A 259 22.71 2.34 28.33
CA LEU A 259 21.71 1.33 28.63
C LEU A 259 22.19 0.32 29.67
N ARG A 260 23.43 -0.20 29.54
CA ARG A 260 24.03 -1.11 30.52
C ARG A 260 24.17 -0.48 31.91
N ARG A 261 24.57 0.79 31.99
CA ARG A 261 24.66 1.52 33.27
C ARG A 261 23.31 1.65 33.97
N ASN A 262 22.23 1.74 33.19
CA ASN A 262 20.87 1.83 33.70
C ASN A 262 20.21 0.44 33.82
N ARG A 263 20.96 -0.65 33.71
CA ARG A 263 20.48 -2.05 33.83
C ARG A 263 19.41 -2.40 32.80
N VAL A 264 19.47 -1.80 31.62
CA VAL A 264 18.63 -2.17 30.47
C VAL A 264 19.44 -3.05 29.55
N ASP A 265 19.02 -4.30 29.37
CA ASP A 265 19.62 -5.22 28.40
C ASP A 265 19.01 -4.96 27.03
N ALA A 266 19.85 -4.61 26.06
CA ALA A 266 19.39 -4.25 24.73
C ALA A 266 20.50 -4.42 23.69
N GLU A 267 20.10 -4.88 22.51
CA GLU A 267 20.92 -4.78 21.32
C GLU A 267 20.73 -3.39 20.68
N VAL A 268 21.84 -2.74 20.32
CA VAL A 268 21.81 -1.43 19.67
C VAL A 268 22.52 -1.51 18.33
N THR A 269 21.83 -1.12 17.28
CA THR A 269 22.34 -1.13 15.92
C THR A 269 22.09 0.19 15.21
N SER A 270 22.99 0.58 14.31
CA SER A 270 22.74 1.70 13.41
C SER A 270 21.88 1.25 12.24
N ARG A 271 20.94 2.09 11.85
CA ARG A 271 20.05 1.81 10.73
C ARG A 271 19.81 3.06 9.89
N PRO A 272 20.55 3.23 8.80
CA PRO A 272 20.34 4.37 7.92
C PRO A 272 18.90 4.41 7.40
N ARG A 273 18.39 5.62 7.24
CA ARG A 273 17.09 5.83 6.61
C ARG A 273 17.19 5.47 5.12
N HIS A 274 16.13 4.88 4.56
CA HIS A 274 16.04 4.62 3.12
C HIS A 274 15.74 5.91 2.34
N PHE A 275 16.14 5.97 1.08
CA PHE A 275 16.16 7.22 0.30
C PHE A 275 14.76 7.79 0.07
N TYR A 276 13.76 6.95 -0.18
CA TYR A 276 12.38 7.37 -0.32
C TYR A 276 11.85 8.08 0.95
N SER A 277 12.19 7.57 2.13
CA SER A 277 11.81 8.21 3.40
C SER A 277 12.43 9.61 3.54
N ILE A 278 13.70 9.75 3.15
CA ILE A 278 14.39 11.05 3.14
C ILE A 278 13.71 11.99 2.15
N TRP A 279 13.43 11.51 0.93
CA TRP A 279 12.74 12.28 -0.10
C TRP A 279 11.36 12.77 0.37
N LYS A 280 10.56 11.89 0.99
CA LYS A 280 9.25 12.25 1.51
C LYS A 280 9.32 13.38 2.55
N ASP A 281 10.32 13.35 3.42
CA ASP A 281 10.52 14.40 4.42
C ASP A 281 10.98 15.72 3.77
N THR A 282 11.72 15.69 2.66
CA THR A 282 12.06 16.91 1.92
C THR A 282 10.83 17.58 1.31
N LEU A 283 9.79 16.81 0.96
CA LEU A 283 8.51 17.37 0.45
C LEU A 283 7.68 18.01 1.56
N ALA A 284 7.76 17.50 2.78
CA ALA A 284 7.04 18.04 3.94
C ALA A 284 7.73 19.28 4.56
N GLY A 285 8.99 19.56 4.17
CA GLY A 285 9.77 20.71 4.61
C GLY A 285 10.13 21.63 3.43
N ASP A 286 11.11 22.51 3.64
CA ASP A 286 11.58 23.49 2.63
C ASP A 286 12.46 22.87 1.52
N HIS A 287 12.15 21.67 1.05
CA HIS A 287 12.92 20.86 0.09
C HIS A 287 14.39 20.63 0.48
N THR A 288 14.75 20.87 1.75
CA THR A 288 16.07 20.58 2.29
C THR A 288 16.15 19.15 2.81
N ILE A 289 17.31 18.49 2.62
CA ILE A 289 17.50 17.14 3.18
C ILE A 289 17.62 17.27 4.71
N PRO A 290 16.82 16.51 5.48
CA PRO A 290 16.84 16.57 6.94
C PRO A 290 18.24 16.34 7.51
N SER A 291 18.58 17.07 8.58
CA SER A 291 19.87 16.90 9.28
C SER A 291 19.90 15.65 10.18
N ASP A 292 18.72 15.11 10.54
CA ASP A 292 18.53 13.95 11.42
C ASP A 292 18.50 12.62 10.64
N LEU A 293 19.46 12.43 9.75
CA LEU A 293 19.61 11.17 9.00
C LEU A 293 20.12 9.99 9.84
N PRO A 294 20.96 10.20 10.91
CA PRO A 294 21.38 9.10 11.77
C PRO A 294 20.18 8.48 12.48
N ARG A 295 20.04 7.19 12.34
CA ARG A 295 19.03 6.42 13.05
C ARG A 295 19.68 5.26 13.78
N VAL A 296 19.30 5.09 15.04
CA VAL A 296 19.71 3.98 15.89
C VAL A 296 18.47 3.21 16.32
N VAL A 297 18.58 1.90 16.31
CA VAL A 297 17.53 0.99 16.79
C VAL A 297 18.04 0.32 18.06
N VAL A 298 17.25 0.44 19.11
CA VAL A 298 17.45 -0.21 20.42
C VAL A 298 16.41 -1.33 20.51
N VAL A 299 16.87 -2.56 20.54
CA VAL A 299 16.03 -3.75 20.71
C VAL A 299 16.24 -4.24 22.13
N VAL A 300 15.22 -4.08 22.95
CA VAL A 300 15.25 -4.38 24.39
C VAL A 300 14.91 -5.87 24.59
N ASP A 301 15.73 -6.57 25.36
CA ASP A 301 15.46 -7.92 25.82
C ASP A 301 14.69 -7.85 27.15
N GLY A 302 13.34 -7.85 27.03
CA GLY A 302 12.46 -7.70 28.18
C GLY A 302 11.03 -7.28 27.79
N PRO A 303 10.19 -6.99 28.78
CA PRO A 303 8.82 -6.53 28.58
C PRO A 303 8.77 -5.11 27.99
N ALA A 304 7.59 -4.69 27.52
CA ALA A 304 7.37 -3.36 26.94
C ALA A 304 7.73 -2.20 27.90
N THR A 305 7.61 -2.41 29.19
CA THR A 305 8.00 -1.43 30.23
C THR A 305 9.47 -1.07 30.16
N ASP A 306 10.34 -2.00 29.77
CA ASP A 306 11.77 -1.77 29.68
C ASP A 306 12.14 -0.87 28.50
N CYS A 307 11.26 -0.76 27.49
CA CYS A 307 11.39 0.24 26.42
C CYS A 307 11.31 1.67 27.00
N TYR A 308 10.45 1.92 27.99
CA TYR A 308 10.35 3.21 28.65
C TYR A 308 11.54 3.47 29.59
N ALA A 309 12.08 2.42 30.22
CA ALA A 309 13.33 2.52 30.97
C ALA A 309 14.51 2.89 30.05
N ALA A 310 14.59 2.26 28.87
CA ALA A 310 15.56 2.60 27.83
C ALA A 310 15.42 4.06 27.36
N LEU A 311 14.17 4.52 27.13
CA LEU A 311 13.88 5.91 26.78
C LEU A 311 14.39 6.88 27.84
N GLY A 312 14.10 6.62 29.11
CA GLY A 312 14.57 7.44 30.24
C GLY A 312 16.12 7.50 30.32
N ALA A 313 16.79 6.37 30.13
CA ALA A 313 18.24 6.30 30.09
C ALA A 313 18.86 7.12 28.94
N ILE A 314 18.26 7.03 27.73
CA ILE A 314 18.67 7.79 26.54
C ILE A 314 18.45 9.30 26.76
N HIS A 315 17.25 9.72 27.23
CA HIS A 315 16.90 11.12 27.47
C HIS A 315 17.72 11.74 28.65
N GLY A 316 18.05 10.93 29.63
CA GLY A 316 18.96 11.38 30.73
C GLY A 316 20.39 11.62 30.27
N THR A 317 20.79 11.12 29.11
CA THR A 317 22.14 11.29 28.55
C THR A 317 22.17 12.33 27.43
N TRP A 318 21.16 12.32 26.57
CA TRP A 318 21.02 13.22 25.41
C TRP A 318 19.68 13.94 25.46
N PRO A 319 19.67 15.29 25.46
CA PRO A 319 18.43 16.06 25.50
C PRO A 319 17.52 15.70 24.31
N PRO A 320 16.23 15.40 24.53
CA PRO A 320 15.29 15.17 23.47
C PRO A 320 14.98 16.44 22.67
N VAL A 321 14.73 16.31 21.38
CA VAL A 321 14.26 17.39 20.51
C VAL A 321 12.75 17.56 20.73
N PRO A 322 12.26 18.74 21.16
CA PRO A 322 10.83 18.97 21.41
C PRO A 322 9.97 18.66 20.19
N GLY A 323 8.79 18.04 20.41
CA GLY A 323 7.85 17.68 19.35
C GLY A 323 8.26 16.48 18.48
N ARG A 324 9.40 15.85 18.76
CA ARG A 324 9.92 14.71 17.99
C ARG A 324 9.79 13.37 18.73
N PHE A 325 8.88 13.28 19.69
CA PHE A 325 8.56 12.02 20.38
C PHE A 325 7.22 11.46 19.89
N LYS A 326 7.19 10.15 19.65
CA LYS A 326 5.97 9.40 19.31
C LYS A 326 5.98 8.06 20.00
N ASP A 327 4.87 7.75 20.68
CA ASP A 327 4.66 6.49 21.38
C ASP A 327 3.73 5.57 20.59
N TYR A 328 4.32 4.70 19.78
CA TYR A 328 3.59 3.66 19.08
C TYR A 328 3.53 2.32 19.85
N ILE A 329 3.97 2.29 21.13
CA ILE A 329 3.72 1.15 22.03
C ILE A 329 2.35 1.31 22.67
N ALA A 330 2.05 2.49 23.19
CA ALA A 330 0.75 2.82 23.77
C ALA A 330 -0.34 2.96 22.70
N SER A 331 0.00 3.58 21.56
CA SER A 331 -0.90 3.73 20.39
C SER A 331 -0.28 3.09 19.14
N PRO A 332 -0.46 1.77 18.92
CA PRO A 332 0.10 1.08 17.77
C PRO A 332 -0.46 1.62 16.46
N LYS A 333 0.35 1.56 15.38
CA LYS A 333 -0.13 1.86 14.03
C LYS A 333 -1.05 0.75 13.50
N ASN A 334 -1.80 1.04 12.46
CA ASN A 334 -2.79 0.17 11.81
C ASN A 334 -2.23 -1.20 11.36
N ASN A 335 -0.94 -1.26 11.07
CA ASN A 335 -0.23 -2.49 10.73
C ASN A 335 0.39 -3.17 11.95
N LEU A 336 -0.11 -2.88 13.15
CA LEU A 336 0.36 -3.37 14.44
C LEU A 336 1.83 -3.03 14.74
N TYR A 337 2.36 -2.01 14.07
CA TYR A 337 3.70 -1.50 14.34
C TYR A 337 3.76 -0.87 15.73
N ARG A 338 4.71 -1.33 16.54
CA ARG A 338 4.98 -0.83 17.90
C ARG A 338 6.45 -0.40 18.04
N SER A 339 6.70 0.79 18.52
CA SER A 339 8.03 1.31 18.85
C SER A 339 7.90 2.67 19.51
N LEU A 340 8.81 3.03 20.40
CA LEU A 340 9.00 4.44 20.76
C LEU A 340 9.91 5.09 19.72
N HIS A 341 9.56 6.26 19.27
CA HIS A 341 10.37 7.09 18.38
C HIS A 341 10.74 8.37 19.12
N THR A 342 12.01 8.68 19.18
CA THR A 342 12.49 9.95 19.69
C THR A 342 13.67 10.46 18.89
N SER A 343 13.83 11.77 18.82
CA SER A 343 15.04 12.40 18.30
C SER A 343 15.76 13.09 19.45
N VAL A 344 17.06 12.89 19.52
CA VAL A 344 17.90 13.45 20.60
C VAL A 344 19.06 14.26 20.02
N ARG A 345 19.56 15.23 20.79
CA ARG A 345 20.82 15.92 20.53
C ARG A 345 21.98 15.03 20.99
N GLY A 346 22.52 14.28 20.04
CA GLY A 346 23.59 13.31 20.27
C GLY A 346 24.98 13.92 20.26
N LEU A 347 25.99 13.11 19.95
CA LEU A 347 27.38 13.54 19.87
C LEU A 347 27.57 14.67 18.86
N LYS A 348 28.46 15.63 19.16
CA LYS A 348 28.76 16.79 18.30
C LYS A 348 27.52 17.63 17.96
N ASP A 349 26.54 17.66 18.87
CA ASP A 349 25.26 18.37 18.73
C ASP A 349 24.43 17.97 17.46
N ARG A 350 24.65 16.77 16.94
CA ARG A 350 23.88 16.26 15.81
C ARG A 350 22.60 15.58 16.29
N THR A 351 21.52 15.81 15.57
CA THR A 351 20.25 15.12 15.84
C THR A 351 20.36 13.65 15.44
N VAL A 352 19.96 12.75 16.33
CA VAL A 352 19.92 11.30 16.12
C VAL A 352 18.51 10.81 16.40
N GLU A 353 17.92 10.11 15.44
CA GLU A 353 16.65 9.43 15.66
C GLU A 353 16.89 8.08 16.34
N VAL A 354 16.17 7.82 17.43
CA VAL A 354 16.26 6.58 18.19
C VAL A 354 14.92 5.87 18.18
N LEU A 355 14.91 4.63 17.70
CA LEU A 355 13.77 3.72 17.74
C LEU A 355 13.99 2.73 18.86
N ILE A 356 13.03 2.59 19.79
CA ILE A 356 13.14 1.68 20.93
C ILE A 356 11.96 0.73 20.91
N ARG A 357 12.22 -0.58 20.98
CA ARG A 357 11.21 -1.63 20.89
C ARG A 357 11.73 -2.96 21.45
N THR A 358 10.84 -3.85 21.86
CA THR A 358 11.21 -5.20 22.27
C THR A 358 11.60 -6.06 21.07
N GLU A 359 12.20 -7.24 21.33
CA GLU A 359 12.50 -8.21 20.26
C GLU A 359 11.25 -8.62 19.48
N GLU A 360 10.11 -8.87 20.15
CA GLU A 360 8.86 -9.22 19.47
C GLU A 360 8.36 -8.07 18.57
N MET A 361 8.39 -6.82 19.09
CA MET A 361 8.03 -5.64 18.30
C MET A 361 8.99 -5.44 17.13
N HIS A 362 10.29 -5.74 17.31
CA HIS A 362 11.29 -5.67 16.25
C HIS A 362 10.97 -6.65 15.12
N ARG A 363 10.66 -7.91 15.45
CA ARG A 363 10.27 -8.95 14.48
C ARG A 363 9.03 -8.54 13.70
N SER A 364 7.99 -8.09 14.40
CA SER A 364 6.76 -7.61 13.77
C SER A 364 6.99 -6.39 12.88
N ALA A 365 7.81 -5.44 13.31
CA ALA A 365 8.12 -4.22 12.54
C ALA A 365 8.95 -4.48 11.28
N GLU A 366 9.77 -5.55 11.22
CA GLU A 366 10.59 -5.87 10.07
C GLU A 366 9.90 -6.76 9.05
N TYR A 367 9.19 -7.76 9.55
CA TYR A 367 8.66 -8.87 8.75
C TYR A 367 7.14 -8.83 8.63
N GLY A 368 6.44 -8.05 9.47
CA GLY A 368 4.98 -7.98 9.46
C GLY A 368 4.36 -9.35 9.57
N ILE A 369 3.44 -9.66 8.65
CA ILE A 369 2.73 -10.94 8.61
C ILE A 369 3.69 -12.15 8.37
N ALA A 370 4.83 -11.95 7.72
CA ALA A 370 5.83 -13.01 7.52
C ALA A 370 6.56 -13.40 8.83
N ALA A 371 6.45 -12.58 9.90
CA ALA A 371 7.08 -12.89 11.18
C ALA A 371 6.56 -14.20 11.80
N SER A 372 5.27 -14.55 11.59
CA SER A 372 4.67 -15.79 12.08
C SER A 372 5.29 -17.05 11.45
N TYR A 373 5.72 -16.95 10.20
CA TYR A 373 6.42 -18.05 9.50
C TYR A 373 7.90 -18.11 9.90
N ARG A 374 8.54 -16.95 10.07
CA ARG A 374 9.94 -16.85 10.44
C ARG A 374 10.23 -17.28 11.89
N PHE A 375 9.30 -17.00 12.80
CA PHE A 375 9.42 -17.24 14.23
C PHE A 375 8.19 -18.02 14.75
N PRO A 376 8.02 -19.30 14.33
CA PRO A 376 6.87 -20.09 14.75
C PRO A 376 6.89 -20.27 16.28
N ARG A 377 5.75 -20.02 16.92
CA ARG A 377 5.61 -20.25 18.36
C ARG A 377 5.44 -21.75 18.63
N ALA A 378 6.12 -22.25 19.64
CA ALA A 378 5.96 -23.63 20.06
C ALA A 378 4.48 -23.89 20.46
N GLY A 379 3.84 -24.87 19.80
CA GLY A 379 2.46 -25.27 20.07
C GLY A 379 1.35 -24.48 19.35
N ALA A 380 1.65 -23.36 18.72
CA ALA A 380 0.63 -22.53 18.04
C ALA A 380 0.60 -22.69 16.50
N GLY A 381 1.48 -23.50 15.93
CA GLY A 381 1.63 -23.60 14.47
C GLY A 381 2.10 -22.29 13.83
N THR A 382 1.94 -22.20 12.51
CA THR A 382 2.24 -20.99 11.74
C THR A 382 1.01 -20.07 11.58
N ALA A 383 0.07 -20.10 12.55
CA ALA A 383 -1.13 -19.28 12.48
C ALA A 383 -0.75 -17.79 12.50
N VAL A 384 -1.13 -17.08 11.45
CA VAL A 384 -1.05 -15.63 11.39
C VAL A 384 -2.05 -15.07 12.40
N ARG A 385 -1.69 -13.99 13.11
CA ARG A 385 -2.63 -13.39 14.07
C ARG A 385 -3.86 -12.88 13.33
N ASP A 386 -5.03 -13.16 13.86
CA ASP A 386 -6.30 -12.75 13.28
C ASP A 386 -6.35 -11.24 13.03
N GLU A 387 -5.87 -10.43 13.96
CA GLU A 387 -5.77 -8.97 13.86
C GLU A 387 -4.98 -8.49 12.61
N GLN A 388 -3.97 -9.25 12.16
CA GLN A 388 -3.20 -8.92 10.96
C GLN A 388 -3.95 -9.21 9.66
N LEU A 389 -4.97 -10.08 9.73
CA LEU A 389 -5.83 -10.45 8.60
C LEU A 389 -7.14 -9.67 8.56
N ASP A 390 -7.51 -8.95 9.63
CA ASP A 390 -8.80 -8.25 9.71
C ASP A 390 -9.00 -7.24 8.58
N TRP A 391 -7.94 -6.51 8.21
CA TRP A 391 -8.00 -5.64 7.05
C TRP A 391 -8.28 -6.42 5.75
N LEU A 392 -7.59 -7.54 5.55
CA LEU A 392 -7.79 -8.37 4.35
C LEU A 392 -9.20 -8.97 4.31
N ARG A 393 -9.75 -9.36 5.46
CA ARG A 393 -11.14 -9.84 5.56
C ARG A 393 -12.13 -8.76 5.15
N ARG A 394 -11.97 -7.52 5.66
CA ARG A 394 -12.82 -6.39 5.23
C ARG A 394 -12.76 -6.15 3.73
N VAL A 395 -11.57 -6.19 3.14
CA VAL A 395 -11.41 -6.02 1.69
C VAL A 395 -12.08 -7.15 0.92
N LEU A 396 -12.11 -8.38 1.46
CA LEU A 396 -12.84 -9.50 0.87
C LEU A 396 -14.36 -9.33 0.97
N ASP A 397 -14.85 -8.76 2.07
CA ASP A 397 -16.27 -8.45 2.21
C ASP A 397 -16.68 -7.40 1.16
N TRP A 398 -15.87 -6.35 0.94
CA TRP A 398 -16.09 -5.39 -0.13
C TRP A 398 -16.07 -6.03 -1.53
N GLU A 399 -15.19 -7.00 -1.76
CA GLU A 399 -15.11 -7.72 -3.02
C GLU A 399 -16.40 -8.47 -3.33
N GLN A 400 -16.99 -9.12 -2.33
CA GLN A 400 -18.26 -9.84 -2.49
C GLN A 400 -19.43 -8.90 -2.80
N GLU A 401 -19.38 -7.67 -2.31
CA GLU A 401 -20.40 -6.65 -2.48
C GLU A 401 -20.26 -5.84 -3.78
N THR A 402 -19.06 -5.85 -4.41
CA THR A 402 -18.77 -5.04 -5.60
C THR A 402 -18.66 -5.90 -6.84
N ALA A 403 -19.63 -5.79 -7.76
CA ALA A 403 -19.61 -6.56 -9.01
C ALA A 403 -18.56 -6.06 -10.04
N ASP A 404 -18.23 -4.75 -10.03
CA ASP A 404 -17.30 -4.11 -10.97
C ASP A 404 -15.87 -4.13 -10.44
N PRO A 405 -14.93 -4.81 -11.12
CA PRO A 405 -13.53 -4.83 -10.74
C PRO A 405 -12.85 -3.44 -10.72
N ALA A 406 -13.28 -2.51 -11.57
CA ALA A 406 -12.70 -1.17 -11.63
C ALA A 406 -13.09 -0.36 -10.39
N GLN A 407 -14.35 -0.43 -9.96
CA GLN A 407 -14.83 0.20 -8.75
C GLN A 407 -14.16 -0.40 -7.50
N PHE A 408 -14.01 -1.73 -7.45
CA PHE A 408 -13.26 -2.39 -6.38
C PHE A 408 -11.80 -1.89 -6.29
N LEU A 409 -11.11 -1.76 -7.44
CA LEU A 409 -9.73 -1.28 -7.46
C LEU A 409 -9.62 0.18 -7.00
N GLU A 410 -10.56 1.03 -7.38
CA GLU A 410 -10.60 2.44 -6.95
C GLU A 410 -10.82 2.54 -5.45
N SER A 411 -11.77 1.78 -4.89
CA SER A 411 -12.01 1.69 -3.46
C SER A 411 -10.79 1.17 -2.70
N LEU A 412 -10.13 0.13 -3.23
CA LEU A 412 -8.89 -0.40 -2.65
C LEU A 412 -7.75 0.63 -2.68
N ARG A 413 -7.56 1.36 -3.79
CA ARG A 413 -6.56 2.42 -3.89
C ARG A 413 -6.82 3.55 -2.90
N SER A 414 -8.07 3.96 -2.76
CA SER A 414 -8.47 4.96 -1.78
C SER A 414 -8.15 4.51 -0.36
N ASP A 415 -8.56 3.31 0.05
CA ASP A 415 -8.25 2.75 1.38
C ASP A 415 -6.73 2.62 1.63
N LEU A 416 -5.95 2.27 0.60
CA LEU A 416 -4.50 2.14 0.71
C LEU A 416 -3.76 3.49 0.73
N ALA A 417 -4.29 4.52 0.08
CA ALA A 417 -3.61 5.81 -0.13
C ALA A 417 -3.85 6.81 1.01
N GLU A 418 -4.97 6.69 1.72
CA GLU A 418 -5.37 7.69 2.70
C GLU A 418 -4.57 7.58 4.01
N ALA A 419 -4.13 8.75 4.49
CA ALA A 419 -3.69 8.87 5.88
C ALA A 419 -4.87 8.45 6.76
N GLN A 420 -4.62 7.62 7.78
CA GLN A 420 -5.66 7.18 8.69
C GLN A 420 -5.57 7.92 10.01
N ILE A 421 -6.73 8.17 10.60
CA ILE A 421 -6.90 8.67 11.96
C ILE A 421 -7.42 7.53 12.84
N GLN A 422 -7.13 7.62 14.12
CA GLN A 422 -7.58 6.69 15.13
C GLN A 422 -8.56 7.40 16.05
N VAL A 423 -9.79 6.90 16.12
CA VAL A 423 -10.82 7.43 17.02
C VAL A 423 -11.22 6.38 18.05
N PHE A 424 -11.81 6.81 19.14
CA PHE A 424 -12.29 5.93 20.20
C PHE A 424 -13.82 5.89 20.18
N ALA A 425 -14.39 4.69 20.05
CA ALA A 425 -15.83 4.47 20.10
C ALA A 425 -16.14 3.16 20.84
N ASP A 426 -17.16 3.13 21.67
CA ASP A 426 -17.58 1.93 22.45
C ASP A 426 -16.43 1.31 23.26
N GLY A 427 -15.50 2.11 23.79
CA GLY A 427 -14.34 1.65 24.55
C GLY A 427 -13.24 0.96 23.74
N ARG A 428 -13.31 1.00 22.41
CA ARG A 428 -12.31 0.43 21.49
C ARG A 428 -11.78 1.50 20.52
N GLN A 429 -10.60 1.23 19.98
CA GLN A 429 -10.01 2.05 18.95
C GLN A 429 -10.57 1.65 17.58
N VAL A 430 -10.98 2.63 16.78
CA VAL A 430 -11.48 2.44 15.42
C VAL A 430 -10.62 3.29 14.47
N LEU A 431 -10.24 2.70 13.35
CA LEU A 431 -9.41 3.32 12.33
C LEU A 431 -10.30 3.81 11.18
N LEU A 432 -10.12 5.06 10.81
CA LEU A 432 -10.88 5.71 9.74
C LEU A 432 -9.94 6.46 8.80
N PRO A 433 -10.32 6.68 7.53
CA PRO A 433 -9.58 7.58 6.66
C PRO A 433 -9.53 9.00 7.24
N ALA A 434 -8.45 9.72 6.97
CA ALA A 434 -8.34 11.12 7.36
C ALA A 434 -9.45 11.96 6.68
N GLY A 435 -10.11 12.79 7.47
CA GLY A 435 -11.29 13.53 7.03
C GLY A 435 -12.59 12.73 7.09
N ALA A 436 -12.59 11.55 7.69
CA ALA A 436 -13.80 10.78 7.99
C ALA A 436 -14.74 11.57 8.91
N THR A 437 -16.00 11.18 8.89
CA THR A 437 -17.09 11.80 9.64
C THR A 437 -17.72 10.79 10.61
N PRO A 438 -18.58 11.21 11.54
CA PRO A 438 -19.35 10.29 12.37
C PRO A 438 -20.17 9.26 11.59
N VAL A 439 -20.60 9.56 10.37
CA VAL A 439 -21.30 8.58 9.51
C VAL A 439 -20.35 7.48 9.07
N ASP A 440 -19.11 7.81 8.67
CA ASP A 440 -18.09 6.83 8.35
C ASP A 440 -17.84 5.88 9.53
N LEU A 441 -17.73 6.46 10.74
CA LEU A 441 -17.57 5.69 11.97
C LEU A 441 -18.78 4.78 12.22
N ALA A 442 -19.99 5.28 12.03
CA ALA A 442 -21.21 4.51 12.27
C ALA A 442 -21.26 3.25 11.38
N TYR A 443 -20.90 3.37 10.10
CA TYR A 443 -20.79 2.23 9.18
C TYR A 443 -19.65 1.28 9.55
N GLU A 444 -18.52 1.78 10.04
CA GLU A 444 -17.42 0.93 10.50
C GLU A 444 -17.78 0.15 11.78
N LEU A 445 -18.65 0.69 12.63
CA LEU A 445 -19.19 0.00 13.78
C LEU A 445 -20.26 -1.05 13.43
N GLY A 446 -20.85 -0.96 12.24
CA GLY A 446 -21.81 -1.91 11.67
C GLY A 446 -22.79 -1.25 10.73
N THR A 447 -23.19 -1.96 9.66
CA THR A 447 -24.11 -1.45 8.64
C THR A 447 -25.44 -0.96 9.23
N GLU A 448 -26.03 -1.72 10.17
CA GLU A 448 -27.26 -1.33 10.83
C GLU A 448 -27.12 0.00 11.61
N ARG A 449 -25.99 0.21 12.27
CA ARG A 449 -25.70 1.48 12.96
C ARG A 449 -25.52 2.63 11.98
N GLY A 450 -24.88 2.37 10.85
CA GLY A 450 -24.73 3.34 9.77
C GLY A 450 -26.06 3.76 9.19
N ASP A 451 -26.90 2.81 8.81
CA ASP A 451 -28.22 3.06 8.21
C ASP A 451 -29.15 3.84 9.14
N HIS A 452 -29.03 3.61 10.45
CA HIS A 452 -29.87 4.25 11.47
C HIS A 452 -29.17 5.36 12.28
N CYS A 453 -28.04 5.89 11.79
CA CYS A 453 -27.30 6.95 12.46
C CYS A 453 -28.12 8.24 12.54
N LEU A 454 -28.39 8.70 13.77
CA LEU A 454 -29.23 9.86 14.02
C LEU A 454 -28.42 11.09 14.43
N ALA A 455 -27.45 10.91 15.33
CA ALA A 455 -26.63 11.99 15.88
C ALA A 455 -25.28 11.45 16.34
N ALA A 456 -24.33 12.34 16.57
CA ALA A 456 -23.03 12.02 17.13
C ALA A 456 -22.61 13.02 18.21
N ARG A 457 -21.80 12.53 19.15
CA ARG A 457 -21.11 13.36 20.13
C ARG A 457 -19.61 13.16 19.97
N ILE A 458 -18.86 14.23 19.78
CA ILE A 458 -17.40 14.23 19.66
C ILE A 458 -16.84 14.89 20.93
N ASN A 459 -15.98 14.20 21.66
CA ASN A 459 -15.36 14.67 22.91
C ASN A 459 -16.39 15.24 23.89
N GLY A 460 -17.52 14.55 24.05
CA GLY A 460 -18.59 14.94 24.95
C GLY A 460 -19.54 16.05 24.46
N ARG A 461 -19.36 16.56 23.23
CA ARG A 461 -20.20 17.63 22.63
C ARG A 461 -20.96 17.10 21.43
N LEU A 462 -22.26 17.39 21.34
CA LEU A 462 -23.04 17.09 20.13
C LEU A 462 -22.43 17.80 18.93
N ALA A 463 -22.25 17.08 17.83
CA ALA A 463 -21.64 17.55 16.61
C ALA A 463 -22.49 17.18 15.39
N PRO A 464 -22.48 17.98 14.32
CA PRO A 464 -23.08 17.61 13.05
C PRO A 464 -22.47 16.30 12.51
N LEU A 465 -23.28 15.49 11.83
CA LEU A 465 -22.81 14.24 11.22
C LEU A 465 -21.80 14.47 10.08
N SER A 466 -21.73 15.68 9.54
CA SER A 466 -20.74 16.11 8.54
C SER A 466 -19.43 16.67 9.13
N SER A 467 -19.28 16.68 10.47
CA SER A 467 -18.04 17.14 11.11
C SER A 467 -16.90 16.19 10.81
N TYR A 468 -15.72 16.71 10.51
CA TYR A 468 -14.52 15.90 10.39
C TYR A 468 -14.04 15.43 11.76
N LEU A 469 -13.58 14.19 11.81
CA LEU A 469 -12.98 13.59 12.99
C LEU A 469 -11.45 13.79 12.96
N ASP A 470 -10.88 14.08 14.12
CA ASP A 470 -9.46 14.21 14.32
C ASP A 470 -8.86 12.98 15.04
N ASP A 471 -7.55 12.79 14.90
CA ASP A 471 -6.83 11.69 15.55
C ASP A 471 -6.91 11.81 17.08
N GLY A 472 -7.42 10.79 17.74
CA GLY A 472 -7.62 10.74 19.19
C GLY A 472 -9.03 11.14 19.66
N ASP A 473 -9.95 11.51 18.77
CA ASP A 473 -11.31 11.86 19.15
C ASP A 473 -12.05 10.69 19.82
N VAL A 474 -12.83 11.02 20.85
CA VAL A 474 -13.78 10.10 21.49
C VAL A 474 -15.17 10.38 20.92
N VAL A 475 -15.76 9.39 20.25
CA VAL A 475 -16.99 9.56 19.48
C VAL A 475 -18.05 8.59 19.98
N GLU A 476 -19.24 9.12 20.23
CA GLU A 476 -20.45 8.35 20.57
C GLU A 476 -21.45 8.51 19.42
N ILE A 477 -21.90 7.39 18.85
CA ILE A 477 -22.92 7.36 17.79
C ILE A 477 -24.27 7.03 18.43
N PHE A 478 -25.27 7.81 18.12
CA PHE A 478 -26.66 7.58 18.52
C PHE A 478 -27.47 7.08 17.34
N THR A 479 -28.16 5.99 17.54
CA THR A 479 -29.05 5.38 16.54
C THR A 479 -30.52 5.53 16.96
N GLU A 480 -31.43 5.36 16.03
CA GLU A 480 -32.88 5.46 16.29
C GLU A 480 -33.41 4.47 17.32
N THR A 481 -32.71 3.32 17.50
CA THR A 481 -33.05 2.29 18.51
C THR A 481 -32.60 2.66 19.92
N GLU A 482 -31.62 3.54 20.06
CA GLU A 482 -31.13 4.08 21.31
C GLU A 482 -31.81 5.45 21.55
N LYS A 483 -32.55 5.62 22.65
CA LYS A 483 -33.22 6.89 22.96
C LYS A 483 -32.24 8.06 22.86
N ALA A 484 -32.37 8.84 21.80
CA ALA A 484 -31.60 10.07 21.65
C ALA A 484 -31.88 11.01 22.83
N PRO A 485 -30.88 11.75 23.34
CA PRO A 485 -31.10 12.76 24.35
C PRO A 485 -32.03 13.85 23.77
N GLY A 486 -33.32 13.82 24.10
CA GLY A 486 -34.30 14.79 23.61
C GLY A 486 -35.66 14.23 23.16
N GLY A 487 -35.83 12.89 23.13
CA GLY A 487 -37.17 12.27 22.99
C GLY A 487 -37.84 12.45 21.62
N PHE A 488 -37.09 12.39 20.54
CA PHE A 488 -37.68 12.41 19.19
C PHE A 488 -38.08 11.00 18.76
N ASP A 489 -39.38 10.72 18.68
CA ASP A 489 -39.93 9.57 17.98
C ASP A 489 -39.83 9.81 16.47
N ALA A 490 -38.80 9.27 15.83
CA ALA A 490 -38.68 9.28 14.38
C ALA A 490 -38.80 7.83 13.86
N ALA A 491 -39.63 7.63 12.86
CA ALA A 491 -39.71 6.36 12.15
C ALA A 491 -38.38 6.03 11.46
N PRO A 492 -37.99 4.74 11.36
CA PRO A 492 -36.73 4.35 10.74
C PRO A 492 -36.67 4.84 9.29
N ARG A 493 -35.75 5.75 9.00
CA ARG A 493 -35.68 6.45 7.70
C ARG A 493 -34.51 6.01 6.83
N GLY A 494 -33.63 5.14 7.31
CA GLY A 494 -32.42 4.76 6.60
C GLY A 494 -31.44 5.92 6.36
N PRO A 495 -30.35 5.69 5.61
CA PRO A 495 -29.34 6.71 5.34
C PRO A 495 -29.90 7.85 4.47
N ARG A 496 -29.27 9.02 4.55
CA ARG A 496 -29.61 10.18 3.73
C ARG A 496 -28.68 10.25 2.52
N ARG A 497 -29.21 10.57 1.33
CA ARG A 497 -28.38 10.75 0.12
C ARG A 497 -27.33 11.84 0.26
N GLU A 498 -27.63 12.90 1.00
CA GLU A 498 -26.70 14.00 1.32
C GLU A 498 -25.42 13.53 2.04
N TRP A 499 -25.46 12.36 2.70
CA TRP A 499 -24.27 11.83 3.35
C TRP A 499 -23.17 11.47 2.35
N LEU A 500 -23.52 11.10 1.12
CA LEU A 500 -22.56 10.85 0.04
C LEU A 500 -21.67 12.05 -0.30
N ASP A 501 -22.12 13.28 0.04
CA ASP A 501 -21.38 14.50 -0.26
C ASP A 501 -20.17 14.69 0.69
N PHE A 502 -20.19 14.06 1.88
CA PHE A 502 -19.16 14.28 2.89
C PHE A 502 -18.51 13.00 3.45
N VAL A 503 -19.13 11.81 3.34
CA VAL A 503 -18.50 10.57 3.77
C VAL A 503 -17.23 10.27 2.97
N LYS A 504 -16.20 9.75 3.65
CA LYS A 504 -14.89 9.49 3.07
C LYS A 504 -14.60 8.01 2.89
N SER A 505 -15.10 7.15 3.80
CA SER A 505 -14.80 5.73 3.70
C SER A 505 -15.53 5.11 2.50
N PRO A 506 -14.82 4.34 1.65
CA PRO A 506 -15.45 3.61 0.56
C PRO A 506 -16.54 2.66 1.05
N HIS A 507 -16.39 2.11 2.26
CA HIS A 507 -17.37 1.24 2.89
C HIS A 507 -18.69 1.98 3.14
N ALA A 508 -18.66 3.17 3.77
CA ALA A 508 -19.87 3.96 4.01
C ALA A 508 -20.55 4.35 2.68
N GLN A 509 -19.77 4.83 1.69
CA GLN A 509 -20.30 5.19 0.36
C GLN A 509 -21.02 4.01 -0.30
N MET A 510 -20.41 2.83 -0.25
CA MET A 510 -20.97 1.61 -0.85
C MET A 510 -22.25 1.16 -0.13
N GLN A 511 -22.26 1.13 1.21
CA GLN A 511 -23.44 0.72 1.98
C GLN A 511 -24.60 1.69 1.78
N ILE A 512 -24.36 3.00 1.76
CA ILE A 512 -25.38 4.00 1.48
C ILE A 512 -25.97 3.79 0.06
N ASN A 513 -25.11 3.61 -0.95
CA ASN A 513 -25.58 3.37 -2.32
C ASN A 513 -26.37 2.05 -2.43
N ARG A 514 -25.93 1.00 -1.77
CA ARG A 514 -26.63 -0.28 -1.72
C ARG A 514 -28.00 -0.15 -1.06
N TRP A 515 -28.07 0.51 0.09
CA TRP A 515 -29.35 0.74 0.76
C TRP A 515 -30.34 1.42 -0.18
N PHE A 516 -29.92 2.46 -0.91
CA PHE A 516 -30.78 3.12 -1.89
C PHE A 516 -31.14 2.24 -3.07
N ALA A 517 -30.26 1.37 -3.54
CA ALA A 517 -30.58 0.40 -4.60
C ALA A 517 -31.64 -0.61 -4.12
N ASP A 518 -31.50 -1.14 -2.90
CA ASP A 518 -32.40 -2.14 -2.34
C ASP A 518 -33.76 -1.56 -1.90
N HIS A 519 -33.80 -0.26 -1.52
CA HIS A 519 -35.00 0.45 -1.03
C HIS A 519 -35.56 1.43 -2.05
N THR A 520 -35.06 1.43 -3.29
CA THR A 520 -35.73 2.14 -4.38
C THR A 520 -36.99 1.35 -4.70
N GLU A 521 -38.16 1.91 -4.37
CA GLU A 521 -39.42 1.28 -4.74
C GLU A 521 -39.39 0.93 -6.25
N PRO A 522 -39.83 -0.25 -6.66
CA PRO A 522 -40.01 -0.57 -8.05
C PRO A 522 -41.16 0.28 -8.59
N GLY A 523 -40.89 1.48 -9.06
CA GLY A 523 -41.99 2.31 -9.48
C GLY A 523 -41.71 3.71 -10.03
N ILE A 524 -40.52 4.26 -9.96
CA ILE A 524 -40.26 5.48 -10.72
C ILE A 524 -39.98 5.09 -12.16
N SER A 525 -40.97 5.24 -13.02
CA SER A 525 -40.81 4.95 -14.45
C SER A 525 -39.69 5.83 -15.04
N ILE A 526 -39.02 5.34 -16.09
CA ILE A 526 -38.02 6.15 -16.82
C ILE A 526 -38.64 7.52 -17.18
N ALA A 527 -39.90 7.54 -17.56
CA ALA A 527 -40.64 8.78 -17.86
C ALA A 527 -40.74 9.73 -16.65
N ASP A 528 -40.92 9.18 -15.43
CA ASP A 528 -40.94 10.00 -14.22
C ASP A 528 -39.55 10.52 -13.85
N LYS A 529 -38.50 9.71 -14.01
CA LYS A 529 -37.10 10.14 -13.83
C LYS A 529 -36.73 11.27 -14.78
N VAL A 530 -37.10 11.14 -16.05
CA VAL A 530 -36.94 12.18 -17.09
C VAL A 530 -37.67 13.46 -16.71
N ARG A 531 -38.90 13.34 -16.24
CA ARG A 531 -39.70 14.50 -15.79
C ARG A 531 -39.06 15.20 -14.58
N LEU A 532 -38.60 14.46 -13.59
CA LEU A 532 -37.97 14.99 -12.38
C LEU A 532 -36.59 15.57 -12.66
N GLY A 533 -35.77 14.95 -13.50
CA GLY A 533 -34.49 15.48 -13.95
C GLY A 533 -34.66 16.80 -14.71
N ARG A 534 -35.67 16.89 -15.60
CA ARG A 534 -36.03 18.13 -16.30
C ARG A 534 -36.50 19.22 -15.32
N ALA A 535 -37.29 18.87 -14.32
CA ALA A 535 -37.76 19.81 -13.30
C ALA A 535 -36.58 20.37 -12.49
N ALA A 536 -35.59 19.53 -12.16
CA ALA A 536 -34.38 19.94 -11.45
C ALA A 536 -33.56 20.98 -12.25
N ILE A 537 -33.36 20.75 -13.55
CA ILE A 537 -32.70 21.74 -14.45
C ILE A 537 -33.49 23.01 -14.52
N GLY A 538 -34.83 22.93 -14.66
CA GLY A 538 -35.71 24.10 -14.69
C GLY A 538 -35.65 24.93 -13.41
N LEU A 539 -35.51 24.28 -12.25
CA LEU A 539 -35.33 24.92 -10.96
C LEU A 539 -33.98 25.64 -10.85
N ALA A 540 -32.92 24.97 -11.33
CA ALA A 540 -31.58 25.54 -11.36
C ALA A 540 -31.48 26.74 -12.33
N LEU A 541 -32.12 26.68 -13.49
CA LEU A 541 -32.20 27.82 -14.43
C LEU A 541 -32.90 29.07 -13.83
N ARG A 542 -33.92 28.86 -13.01
CA ARG A 542 -34.62 30.00 -12.32
C ARG A 542 -33.70 30.72 -11.36
N LYS A 543 -32.71 30.09 -10.77
CA LYS A 543 -31.70 30.76 -9.93
C LYS A 543 -30.85 31.77 -10.71
N HIS A 544 -30.81 31.62 -12.04
CA HIS A 544 -30.10 32.52 -12.97
C HIS A 544 -31.06 33.43 -13.76
N ASP A 545 -32.32 33.57 -13.32
CA ASP A 545 -33.37 34.33 -14.01
C ASP A 545 -33.60 33.91 -15.48
N ARG A 546 -33.39 32.62 -15.76
CA ARG A 546 -33.52 32.03 -17.10
C ARG A 546 -34.56 30.91 -17.12
N GLY A 547 -35.12 30.64 -18.30
CA GLY A 547 -36.07 29.56 -18.55
C GLY A 547 -35.83 28.91 -19.91
N LEU A 548 -36.25 27.67 -20.07
CA LEU A 548 -36.20 26.95 -21.33
C LEU A 548 -37.45 27.23 -22.15
N ALA A 549 -37.27 27.80 -23.32
CA ALA A 549 -38.35 28.00 -24.29
C ALA A 549 -38.57 26.73 -25.16
N SER A 550 -37.57 25.86 -25.29
CA SER A 550 -37.63 24.61 -26.02
C SER A 550 -36.53 23.62 -25.53
N ASP A 551 -36.60 22.35 -25.93
CA ASP A 551 -35.63 21.34 -25.59
C ASP A 551 -34.35 21.34 -26.47
N LEU A 552 -34.34 22.16 -27.53
CA LEU A 552 -33.22 22.20 -28.47
C LEU A 552 -31.83 22.46 -27.82
N PRO A 553 -31.71 23.40 -26.85
CA PRO A 553 -30.44 23.62 -26.14
C PRO A 553 -30.00 22.43 -25.28
N LEU A 554 -30.95 21.75 -24.64
CA LEU A 554 -30.66 20.56 -23.83
C LEU A 554 -30.26 19.36 -24.71
N LEU A 555 -30.87 19.19 -25.86
CA LEU A 555 -30.50 18.14 -26.85
C LEU A 555 -29.05 18.33 -27.32
N ARG A 556 -28.66 19.56 -27.66
CA ARG A 556 -27.25 19.83 -28.05
C ARG A 556 -26.28 19.62 -26.92
N LEU A 557 -26.64 20.03 -25.71
CA LEU A 557 -25.79 19.83 -24.55
C LEU A 557 -25.65 18.35 -24.23
N SER A 558 -26.69 17.53 -24.40
CA SER A 558 -26.60 16.07 -24.19
C SER A 558 -25.59 15.42 -25.14
N GLU A 559 -25.55 15.84 -26.42
CA GLU A 559 -24.56 15.38 -27.40
C GLU A 559 -23.14 15.83 -27.03
N GLU A 560 -22.93 17.09 -26.60
CA GLU A 560 -21.63 17.61 -26.18
C GLU A 560 -21.09 16.94 -24.91
N LEU A 561 -21.99 16.53 -24.00
CA LEU A 561 -21.67 15.78 -22.79
C LEU A 561 -21.48 14.28 -23.02
N GLY A 562 -21.65 13.81 -24.27
CA GLY A 562 -21.45 12.40 -24.66
C GLY A 562 -22.59 11.47 -24.27
N TYR A 563 -23.78 12.00 -23.98
CA TYR A 563 -24.98 11.18 -23.74
C TYR A 563 -25.64 10.77 -25.07
N PRO A 564 -26.14 9.52 -25.18
CA PRO A 564 -26.74 9.05 -26.43
C PRO A 564 -28.03 9.78 -26.81
N ASP A 565 -28.76 10.32 -25.82
CA ASP A 565 -29.99 11.10 -26.00
C ASP A 565 -30.28 11.99 -24.78
N LEU A 566 -31.26 12.88 -24.93
CA LEU A 566 -31.70 13.78 -23.88
C LEU A 566 -32.31 13.05 -22.68
N GLU A 567 -33.03 11.97 -22.90
CA GLU A 567 -33.68 11.20 -21.84
C GLU A 567 -32.62 10.58 -20.91
N THR A 568 -31.57 10.00 -21.48
CA THR A 568 -30.43 9.44 -20.73
C THR A 568 -29.73 10.51 -19.89
N MET A 569 -29.52 11.72 -20.44
CA MET A 569 -28.96 12.83 -19.68
C MET A 569 -29.88 13.28 -18.53
N LEU A 570 -31.20 13.38 -18.79
CA LEU A 570 -32.17 13.76 -17.76
C LEU A 570 -32.29 12.72 -16.64
N VAL A 571 -32.19 11.44 -16.97
CA VAL A 571 -32.09 10.35 -15.97
C VAL A 571 -30.81 10.50 -15.17
N ALA A 572 -29.65 10.78 -15.80
CA ALA A 572 -28.39 11.02 -15.12
C ALA A 572 -28.44 12.22 -14.17
N VAL A 573 -29.21 13.27 -14.54
CA VAL A 573 -29.46 14.43 -13.63
C VAL A 573 -30.35 14.02 -12.46
N PHE A 574 -31.37 13.20 -12.68
CA PHE A 574 -32.22 12.68 -11.61
C PHE A 574 -31.41 11.79 -10.65
N ASP A 575 -30.64 10.86 -11.21
CA ASP A 575 -29.78 9.93 -10.47
C ASP A 575 -28.51 10.63 -9.91
N ARG A 576 -28.37 11.96 -10.09
CA ARG A 576 -27.25 12.82 -9.64
C ARG A 576 -25.86 12.40 -10.14
N VAL A 577 -25.79 11.70 -11.24
CA VAL A 577 -24.54 11.41 -11.97
C VAL A 577 -23.92 12.73 -12.47
N ILE A 578 -24.77 13.68 -12.85
CA ILE A 578 -24.39 15.05 -13.17
C ILE A 578 -25.30 16.04 -12.39
N GLY A 579 -24.71 17.02 -11.75
CA GLY A 579 -25.46 18.01 -10.97
C GLY A 579 -26.30 18.96 -11.87
N PRO A 580 -27.53 19.30 -11.50
CA PRO A 580 -28.37 20.22 -12.29
C PRO A 580 -27.73 21.62 -12.45
N ASP A 581 -27.02 22.13 -11.45
CA ASP A 581 -26.31 23.41 -11.53
C ASP A 581 -25.13 23.33 -12.53
N ALA A 582 -24.42 22.22 -12.62
CA ALA A 582 -23.35 21.99 -13.59
C ALA A 582 -23.88 21.95 -15.04
N VAL A 583 -25.04 21.30 -15.25
CA VAL A 583 -25.73 21.29 -16.54
C VAL A 583 -26.15 22.69 -16.94
N VAL A 584 -26.70 23.49 -16.00
CA VAL A 584 -27.12 24.85 -16.24
C VAL A 584 -25.96 25.79 -16.57
N THR A 585 -24.82 25.66 -15.89
CA THR A 585 -23.62 26.44 -16.20
C THR A 585 -23.17 26.20 -17.63
N GLN A 586 -23.04 24.96 -18.04
CA GLN A 586 -22.62 24.61 -19.41
C GLN A 586 -23.68 25.01 -20.45
N LEU A 587 -24.97 24.91 -20.09
CA LEU A 587 -26.06 25.35 -20.97
C LEU A 587 -26.02 26.86 -21.23
N ILE A 588 -25.73 27.64 -20.19
CA ILE A 588 -25.59 29.12 -20.30
C ILE A 588 -24.36 29.43 -21.17
N ASP A 589 -23.25 28.78 -20.96
CA ASP A 589 -22.04 28.97 -21.77
C ASP A 589 -22.28 28.61 -23.24
N LEU A 590 -23.01 27.52 -23.51
CA LEU A 590 -23.37 27.09 -24.86
C LEU A 590 -24.28 28.12 -25.59
N VAL A 591 -25.18 28.76 -24.86
CA VAL A 591 -26.15 29.72 -25.43
C VAL A 591 -25.50 31.10 -25.59
N ASP A 592 -24.69 31.55 -24.62
CA ASP A 592 -24.12 32.93 -24.60
C ASP A 592 -22.87 33.06 -25.51
N HIS A 593 -22.14 31.98 -25.81
CA HIS A 593 -20.98 32.01 -26.73
C HIS A 593 -21.35 31.91 -28.21
N ARG A 594 -22.64 31.84 -28.57
CA ARG A 594 -23.13 31.77 -29.96
C ARG A 594 -24.08 32.91 -30.38
N GLN A 595 -24.06 34.05 -29.68
CA GLN A 595 -24.65 35.29 -30.16
C GLN A 595 -23.62 36.21 -30.84
#